data_b24d05ae648866511e2bbd3cd108edf2
#
_entry.id   b24d05ae648866511e2bbd3cd108edf2
#
_cell.length_a   1.000
_cell.length_b   1.000
_cell.length_c   1.000
_cell.angle_alpha   90.00
_cell.angle_beta   90.00
_cell.angle_gamma   90.00
#
_symmetry.space_group_name_H-M   'P 1'
#
loop_
_entity.id
_entity.type
_entity.pdbx_description
1 polymer ?
#
loop_
_entity_poly.entity_id
_entity_poly.type
_entity_poly.pdbx_seq_one_letter_code
_entity_poly.pdbx_strand_id
1 'polypeptide(L)'
;MRRGRHRPHRQGRVHLCRGRPGVSDPRSVVVLGGTFDPVHLGHLAAAEQARDLAGADEAWLIPANNPPHRGAAMAGAGDRLDLLRAAIAGRERLRVLDLELRRPGPSYTADTLAELAAAHPGTEIWFALGTDAARDIPTWHRREEVLETARFLLLNRGGVGQVDAGEAARLGFAPERTRIVHIDSPPISATEVRRRAAAGLGTEGLVPDPVARLIAERGLYRAVAGSGPPWDNPAG
;
A
#
# COMPACT_ATOMS: atom_id res chain seq x y z
N MET A 1 -9.72 14.20 54.86
CA MET A 1 -9.93 14.85 53.57
C MET A 1 -8.59 14.92 52.82
N ARG A 2 -8.32 13.98 51.92
CA ARG A 2 -7.13 13.98 51.04
C ARG A 2 -7.60 14.28 49.62
N ARG A 3 -7.25 15.44 49.06
CA ARG A 3 -7.57 15.87 47.71
C ARG A 3 -6.68 15.11 46.73
N GLY A 4 -7.27 14.27 45.87
CA GLY A 4 -6.62 13.62 44.79
C GLY A 4 -6.19 14.64 43.71
N ARG A 5 -4.91 14.67 43.39
CA ARG A 5 -4.37 15.47 42.27
C ARG A 5 -4.57 14.70 40.97
N HIS A 6 -5.46 15.18 40.11
CA HIS A 6 -5.57 14.75 38.72
C HIS A 6 -4.27 15.13 38.00
N ARG A 7 -3.56 14.14 37.48
CA ARG A 7 -2.48 14.34 36.51
C ARG A 7 -3.11 14.51 35.12
N PRO A 8 -2.75 15.55 34.33
CA PRO A 8 -3.23 15.69 32.97
C PRO A 8 -2.60 14.59 32.09
N HIS A 9 -3.44 13.96 31.26
CA HIS A 9 -3.03 13.05 30.21
C HIS A 9 -1.98 13.74 29.32
N ARG A 10 -0.81 13.13 29.20
CA ARG A 10 0.19 13.49 28.18
C ARG A 10 -0.45 13.24 26.81
N GLN A 11 -0.78 14.31 26.12
CA GLN A 11 -1.06 14.28 24.68
C GLN A 11 0.16 13.67 23.97
N GLY A 12 -0.03 12.51 23.32
CA GLY A 12 0.99 11.88 22.53
C GLY A 12 1.46 12.85 21.45
N ARG A 13 2.74 13.18 21.44
CA ARG A 13 3.37 13.92 20.34
C ARG A 13 3.21 13.06 19.09
N VAL A 14 2.45 13.56 18.15
CA VAL A 14 2.43 13.06 16.77
C VAL A 14 3.86 13.23 16.22
N HIS A 15 4.60 12.13 16.11
CA HIS A 15 5.86 12.12 15.38
C HIS A 15 5.52 12.16 13.88
N LEU A 16 5.34 13.37 13.36
CA LEU A 16 5.33 13.61 11.92
C LEU A 16 6.62 13.04 11.35
N CYS A 17 6.51 12.19 10.34
CA CYS A 17 7.64 11.77 9.51
C CYS A 17 8.20 13.00 8.80
N ARG A 18 9.07 13.77 9.47
CA ARG A 18 9.82 14.82 8.81
C ARG A 18 10.69 14.18 7.74
N GLY A 19 10.64 14.73 6.53
CA GLY A 19 11.51 14.39 5.42
C GLY A 19 12.98 14.31 5.85
N ARG A 20 13.81 13.67 5.06
CA ARG A 20 15.27 13.62 5.30
C ARG A 20 15.76 15.06 5.52
N PRO A 21 16.54 15.36 6.59
CA PRO A 21 17.07 16.69 6.79
C PRO A 21 17.90 17.12 5.57
N GLY A 22 17.53 18.23 4.95
CA GLY A 22 18.24 18.78 3.78
C GLY A 22 17.68 18.43 2.41
N VAL A 23 16.59 17.65 2.31
CA VAL A 23 15.85 17.38 1.05
C VAL A 23 14.51 18.08 1.14
N SER A 24 14.22 18.96 0.16
CA SER A 24 12.88 19.56 0.02
C SER A 24 11.85 18.46 -0.25
N ASP A 25 10.62 18.63 0.28
CA ASP A 25 9.53 17.74 -0.07
C ASP A 25 9.35 17.70 -1.59
N PRO A 26 9.02 16.51 -2.16
CA PRO A 26 8.74 16.42 -3.59
C PRO A 26 7.50 17.25 -3.94
N ARG A 27 7.49 17.84 -5.15
CA ARG A 27 6.36 18.63 -5.64
C ARG A 27 5.15 17.76 -5.95
N SER A 28 5.40 16.53 -6.39
CA SER A 28 4.35 15.58 -6.73
C SER A 28 4.75 14.15 -6.39
N VAL A 29 3.79 13.36 -5.92
CA VAL A 29 4.00 11.95 -5.56
C VAL A 29 2.86 11.07 -6.03
N VAL A 30 3.18 9.82 -6.34
CA VAL A 30 2.18 8.75 -6.48
C VAL A 30 2.19 7.90 -5.22
N VAL A 31 1.03 7.71 -4.62
CA VAL A 31 0.84 6.85 -3.45
C VAL A 31 0.22 5.53 -3.88
N LEU A 32 0.85 4.43 -3.52
CA LEU A 32 0.35 3.07 -3.72
C LEU A 32 0.14 2.42 -2.35
N GLY A 33 -1.12 2.31 -1.93
CA GLY A 33 -1.52 1.56 -0.74
C GLY A 33 -1.66 0.08 -1.03
N GLY A 34 -1.36 -0.77 -0.05
CA GLY A 34 -1.55 -2.20 -0.19
C GLY A 34 -1.18 -2.99 1.06
N THR A 35 -1.63 -4.25 1.13
CA THR A 35 -1.23 -5.15 2.22
C THR A 35 0.26 -5.51 2.14
N PHE A 36 0.79 -5.67 0.92
CA PHE A 36 2.17 -6.09 0.63
C PHE A 36 2.58 -7.33 1.44
N ASP A 37 1.85 -8.41 1.25
CA ASP A 37 1.99 -9.66 2.03
C ASP A 37 2.32 -10.88 1.13
N PRO A 38 3.55 -10.96 0.57
CA PRO A 38 4.61 -9.94 0.56
C PRO A 38 4.52 -8.94 -0.59
N VAL A 39 5.38 -7.93 -0.56
CA VAL A 39 5.73 -7.14 -1.73
C VAL A 39 6.36 -8.02 -2.80
N HIS A 40 6.06 -7.76 -4.08
CA HIS A 40 6.59 -8.50 -5.22
C HIS A 40 6.90 -7.60 -6.42
N LEU A 41 7.56 -8.14 -7.44
CA LEU A 41 8.00 -7.36 -8.61
C LEU A 41 6.84 -6.65 -9.32
N GLY A 42 5.63 -7.23 -9.33
CA GLY A 42 4.44 -6.57 -9.88
C GLY A 42 4.05 -5.30 -9.13
N HIS A 43 4.23 -5.24 -7.81
CA HIS A 43 3.99 -4.00 -7.04
C HIS A 43 5.01 -2.92 -7.37
N LEU A 44 6.29 -3.29 -7.50
CA LEU A 44 7.35 -2.34 -7.82
C LEU A 44 7.19 -1.78 -9.23
N ALA A 45 6.92 -2.64 -10.21
CA ALA A 45 6.63 -2.22 -11.58
C ALA A 45 5.43 -1.26 -11.65
N ALA A 46 4.35 -1.56 -10.89
CA ALA A 46 3.19 -0.69 -10.83
C ALA A 46 3.54 0.67 -10.21
N ALA A 47 4.32 0.71 -9.12
CA ALA A 47 4.71 1.95 -8.46
C ALA A 47 5.61 2.82 -9.35
N GLU A 48 6.61 2.22 -10.01
CA GLU A 48 7.54 2.93 -10.89
C GLU A 48 6.84 3.48 -12.13
N GLN A 49 6.03 2.65 -12.82
CA GLN A 49 5.30 3.10 -14.01
C GLN A 49 4.22 4.13 -13.66
N ALA A 50 3.51 3.95 -12.55
CA ALA A 50 2.53 4.94 -12.08
C ALA A 50 3.20 6.31 -11.85
N ARG A 51 4.36 6.32 -11.17
CA ARG A 51 5.17 7.53 -10.97
C ARG A 51 5.53 8.20 -12.30
N ASP A 52 6.08 7.43 -13.24
CA ASP A 52 6.56 7.96 -14.51
C ASP A 52 5.41 8.45 -15.40
N LEU A 53 4.29 7.73 -15.45
CA LEU A 53 3.09 8.11 -16.20
C LEU A 53 2.36 9.32 -15.58
N ALA A 54 2.44 9.49 -14.27
CA ALA A 54 1.93 10.68 -13.60
C ALA A 54 2.85 11.89 -13.78
N GLY A 55 4.13 11.68 -14.12
CA GLY A 55 5.17 12.70 -14.11
C GLY A 55 5.57 13.10 -12.69
N ALA A 56 5.39 12.21 -11.71
CA ALA A 56 5.65 12.48 -10.31
C ALA A 56 7.13 12.34 -9.94
N ASP A 57 7.56 13.06 -8.92
CA ASP A 57 8.93 13.03 -8.43
C ASP A 57 9.25 11.69 -7.75
N GLU A 58 8.32 11.18 -6.94
CA GLU A 58 8.50 9.93 -6.18
C GLU A 58 7.24 9.05 -6.22
N ALA A 59 7.40 7.76 -5.94
CA ALA A 59 6.29 6.87 -5.58
C ALA A 59 6.45 6.42 -4.12
N TRP A 60 5.36 6.52 -3.35
CA TRP A 60 5.30 6.15 -1.95
C TRP A 60 4.46 4.90 -1.75
N LEU A 61 5.08 3.85 -1.18
CA LEU A 61 4.39 2.62 -0.84
C LEU A 61 3.96 2.67 0.62
N ILE A 62 2.68 2.46 0.87
CA ILE A 62 2.08 2.54 2.21
C ILE A 62 1.50 1.18 2.59
N PRO A 63 2.18 0.41 3.46
CA PRO A 63 1.65 -0.87 3.92
C PRO A 63 0.48 -0.66 4.86
N ALA A 64 -0.67 -1.27 4.51
CA ALA A 64 -1.86 -1.26 5.35
C ALA A 64 -1.64 -2.07 6.63
N ASN A 65 -2.13 -1.56 7.77
CA ASN A 65 -2.12 -2.30 9.03
C ASN A 65 -3.26 -3.33 9.06
N ASN A 66 -4.48 -2.85 8.94
CA ASN A 66 -5.69 -3.67 8.99
C ASN A 66 -6.68 -3.18 7.91
N PRO A 67 -6.52 -3.64 6.65
CA PRO A 67 -7.39 -3.20 5.57
C PRO A 67 -8.80 -3.78 5.76
N PRO A 68 -9.86 -2.94 5.79
CA PRO A 68 -11.22 -3.37 6.13
C PRO A 68 -11.85 -4.31 5.09
N HIS A 69 -11.36 -4.27 3.85
CA HIS A 69 -11.90 -5.06 2.73
C HIS A 69 -11.08 -6.32 2.40
N ARG A 70 -10.10 -6.67 3.23
CA ARG A 70 -9.23 -7.85 3.02
C ARG A 70 -9.07 -8.59 4.34
N GLY A 71 -8.87 -9.91 4.25
CA GLY A 71 -8.52 -10.73 5.41
C GLY A 71 -7.22 -10.28 6.08
N ALA A 72 -6.98 -10.77 7.30
CA ALA A 72 -5.75 -10.51 8.02
C ALA A 72 -4.52 -10.91 7.20
N ALA A 73 -3.47 -10.09 7.24
CA ALA A 73 -2.21 -10.43 6.62
C ALA A 73 -1.57 -11.64 7.32
N MET A 74 -0.90 -12.50 6.55
CA MET A 74 -0.22 -13.68 7.09
C MET A 74 1.10 -13.29 7.78
N ALA A 75 1.85 -12.36 7.20
CA ALA A 75 3.04 -11.82 7.84
C ALA A 75 2.70 -10.63 8.75
N GLY A 76 3.40 -10.53 9.88
CA GLY A 76 3.27 -9.41 10.79
C GLY A 76 3.58 -8.06 10.14
N ALA A 77 3.04 -6.97 10.69
CA ALA A 77 3.24 -5.62 10.17
C ALA A 77 4.74 -5.24 10.06
N GLY A 78 5.54 -5.64 11.05
CA GLY A 78 7.00 -5.42 11.06
C GLY A 78 7.69 -6.14 9.92
N ASP A 79 7.37 -7.43 9.70
CA ASP A 79 7.95 -8.20 8.59
C ASP A 79 7.59 -7.60 7.23
N ARG A 80 6.33 -7.23 7.01
CA ARG A 80 5.88 -6.60 5.77
C ARG A 80 6.59 -5.26 5.50
N LEU A 81 6.82 -4.48 6.55
CA LEU A 81 7.57 -3.23 6.47
C LEU A 81 9.04 -3.48 6.09
N ASP A 82 9.70 -4.46 6.72
CA ASP A 82 11.09 -4.81 6.43
C ASP A 82 11.23 -5.36 5.01
N LEU A 83 10.30 -6.21 4.55
CA LEU A 83 10.27 -6.70 3.18
C LEU A 83 10.12 -5.55 2.17
N LEU A 84 9.25 -4.57 2.44
CA LEU A 84 9.11 -3.37 1.60
C LEU A 84 10.40 -2.55 1.55
N ARG A 85 11.02 -2.30 2.70
CA ARG A 85 12.29 -1.56 2.77
C ARG A 85 13.40 -2.28 2.00
N ALA A 86 13.47 -3.60 2.13
CA ALA A 86 14.42 -4.41 1.36
C ALA A 86 14.13 -4.37 -0.14
N ALA A 87 12.84 -4.35 -0.53
CA ALA A 87 12.43 -4.32 -1.93
C ALA A 87 12.84 -3.03 -2.65
N ILE A 88 12.84 -1.90 -1.94
CA ILE A 88 13.15 -0.59 -2.53
C ILE A 88 14.61 -0.15 -2.30
N ALA A 89 15.44 -0.97 -1.65
CA ALA A 89 16.84 -0.63 -1.42
C ALA A 89 17.56 -0.34 -2.75
N GLY A 90 18.20 0.83 -2.84
CA GLY A 90 18.84 1.30 -4.07
C GLY A 90 17.90 1.92 -5.13
N ARG A 91 16.61 2.08 -4.84
CA ARG A 91 15.62 2.74 -5.71
C ARG A 91 15.31 4.14 -5.18
N GLU A 92 16.05 5.15 -5.65
CA GLU A 92 16.05 6.51 -5.07
C GLU A 92 14.69 7.21 -5.10
N ARG A 93 13.84 6.90 -6.11
CA ARG A 93 12.52 7.54 -6.29
C ARG A 93 11.36 6.73 -5.70
N LEU A 94 11.66 5.69 -4.91
CA LEU A 94 10.67 4.94 -4.14
C LEU A 94 10.86 5.18 -2.65
N ARG A 95 9.76 5.40 -1.92
CA ARG A 95 9.75 5.51 -0.45
C ARG A 95 8.74 4.57 0.17
N VAL A 96 9.02 4.13 1.38
CA VAL A 96 8.04 3.42 2.21
C VAL A 96 7.64 4.34 3.36
N LEU A 97 6.34 4.55 3.51
CA LEU A 97 5.77 5.29 4.63
C LEU A 97 4.98 4.30 5.50
N ASP A 98 5.33 4.22 6.78
CA ASP A 98 4.74 3.28 7.74
C ASP A 98 3.56 3.88 8.54
N LEU A 99 2.97 4.96 8.04
CA LEU A 99 1.95 5.74 8.76
C LEU A 99 0.73 4.90 9.16
N GLU A 100 0.22 4.04 8.28
CA GLU A 100 -0.90 3.17 8.62
C GLU A 100 -0.53 2.09 9.63
N LEU A 101 0.71 1.58 9.61
CA LEU A 101 1.18 0.59 10.57
C LEU A 101 1.27 1.14 12.00
N ARG A 102 1.45 2.45 12.15
CA ARG A 102 1.52 3.13 13.45
C ARG A 102 0.15 3.53 14.00
N ARG A 103 -0.87 3.55 13.13
CA ARG A 103 -2.22 3.94 13.51
C ARG A 103 -2.99 2.73 14.03
N PRO A 104 -3.61 2.79 15.22
CA PRO A 104 -4.48 1.73 15.69
C PRO A 104 -5.78 1.69 14.89
N GLY A 105 -6.38 0.50 14.76
CA GLY A 105 -7.64 0.30 14.09
C GLY A 105 -7.54 0.06 12.57
N PRO A 106 -8.64 0.19 11.84
CA PRO A 106 -8.68 -0.01 10.40
C PRO A 106 -7.86 1.00 9.62
N SER A 107 -7.29 0.58 8.49
CA SER A 107 -6.56 1.44 7.54
C SER A 107 -7.55 2.05 6.54
N TYR A 108 -8.09 3.22 6.86
CA TYR A 108 -8.97 3.94 5.94
C TYR A 108 -8.17 4.92 5.07
N THR A 109 -8.41 4.89 3.77
CA THR A 109 -7.76 5.78 2.79
C THR A 109 -8.02 7.26 3.09
N ALA A 110 -9.21 7.62 3.55
CA ALA A 110 -9.54 8.99 3.95
C ALA A 110 -8.57 9.53 5.02
N ASP A 111 -8.31 8.73 6.07
CA ASP A 111 -7.39 9.13 7.14
C ASP A 111 -5.95 9.22 6.64
N THR A 112 -5.56 8.31 5.75
CA THR A 112 -4.23 8.29 5.14
C THR A 112 -3.97 9.52 4.28
N LEU A 113 -4.94 9.91 3.45
CA LEU A 113 -4.85 11.11 2.62
C LEU A 113 -4.81 12.39 3.47
N ALA A 114 -5.63 12.47 4.53
CA ALA A 114 -5.62 13.60 5.45
C ALA A 114 -4.27 13.74 6.17
N GLU A 115 -3.69 12.64 6.64
CA GLU A 115 -2.37 12.62 7.28
C GLU A 115 -1.26 13.05 6.31
N LEU A 116 -1.29 12.55 5.07
CA LEU A 116 -0.33 12.93 4.04
C LEU A 116 -0.42 14.41 3.68
N ALA A 117 -1.62 14.94 3.49
CA ALA A 117 -1.83 16.35 3.19
C ALA A 117 -1.32 17.27 4.32
N ALA A 118 -1.53 16.87 5.57
CA ALA A 118 -1.04 17.60 6.73
C ALA A 118 0.48 17.52 6.89
N ALA A 119 1.08 16.38 6.57
CA ALA A 119 2.53 16.15 6.70
C ALA A 119 3.34 16.77 5.57
N HIS A 120 2.76 16.89 4.37
CA HIS A 120 3.41 17.36 3.14
C HIS A 120 2.59 18.48 2.46
N PRO A 121 2.46 19.64 3.10
CA PRO A 121 1.68 20.76 2.55
C PRO A 121 2.30 21.24 1.24
N GLY A 122 1.49 21.31 0.18
CA GLY A 122 1.93 21.76 -1.16
C GLY A 122 2.43 20.62 -2.07
N THR A 123 2.54 19.38 -1.59
CA THR A 123 2.82 18.24 -2.44
C THR A 123 1.55 17.78 -3.15
N GLU A 124 1.59 17.65 -4.47
CA GLU A 124 0.49 17.06 -5.26
C GLU A 124 0.48 15.54 -5.07
N ILE A 125 -0.61 15.00 -4.58
CA ILE A 125 -0.74 13.58 -4.27
C ILE A 125 -1.66 12.91 -5.29
N TRP A 126 -1.13 11.94 -6.04
CA TRP A 126 -1.86 11.02 -6.89
C TRP A 126 -2.03 9.69 -6.17
N PHE A 127 -3.28 9.25 -5.96
CA PHE A 127 -3.56 7.95 -5.35
C PHE A 127 -3.76 6.90 -6.44
N ALA A 128 -2.84 5.93 -6.51
CA ALA A 128 -2.85 4.89 -7.53
C ALA A 128 -3.74 3.71 -7.10
N LEU A 129 -4.68 3.34 -7.96
CA LEU A 129 -5.63 2.24 -7.76
C LEU A 129 -5.57 1.25 -8.92
N GLY A 130 -5.44 -0.04 -8.62
CA GLY A 130 -5.76 -1.08 -9.59
C GLY A 130 -7.28 -1.13 -9.87
N THR A 131 -7.67 -1.78 -10.95
CA THR A 131 -9.08 -1.86 -11.42
C THR A 131 -10.04 -2.39 -10.37
N ASP A 132 -9.66 -3.43 -9.62
CA ASP A 132 -10.50 -4.01 -8.57
C ASP A 132 -10.74 -3.00 -7.44
N ALA A 133 -9.67 -2.35 -6.95
CA ALA A 133 -9.79 -1.34 -5.90
C ALA A 133 -10.59 -0.11 -6.35
N ALA A 134 -10.52 0.26 -7.63
CA ALA A 134 -11.35 1.33 -8.18
C ALA A 134 -12.84 0.93 -8.19
N ARG A 135 -13.17 -0.31 -8.51
CA ARG A 135 -14.55 -0.84 -8.45
C ARG A 135 -15.09 -0.96 -7.03
N ASP A 136 -14.22 -1.17 -6.06
CA ASP A 136 -14.58 -1.25 -4.64
C ASP A 136 -14.84 0.13 -4.00
N ILE A 137 -14.53 1.25 -4.68
CA ILE A 137 -14.65 2.61 -4.11
C ILE A 137 -16.05 2.90 -3.52
N PRO A 138 -17.17 2.39 -4.07
CA PRO A 138 -18.50 2.60 -3.47
C PRO A 138 -18.64 2.08 -2.04
N THR A 139 -17.76 1.15 -1.62
CA THR A 139 -17.77 0.54 -0.28
C THR A 139 -16.81 1.23 0.69
N TRP A 140 -16.05 2.22 0.22
CA TRP A 140 -15.01 2.82 1.05
C TRP A 140 -15.57 3.76 2.11
N HIS A 141 -14.94 3.75 3.26
CA HIS A 141 -15.25 4.67 4.35
C HIS A 141 -14.96 6.11 3.94
N ARG A 142 -15.96 7.00 4.12
CA ARG A 142 -15.90 8.43 3.71
C ARG A 142 -15.48 8.61 2.25
N ARG A 143 -16.09 7.80 1.37
CA ARG A 143 -15.72 7.76 -0.06
C ARG A 143 -15.84 9.13 -0.74
N GLU A 144 -16.87 9.93 -0.39
CA GLU A 144 -17.10 11.26 -0.95
C GLU A 144 -15.89 12.16 -0.67
N GLU A 145 -15.41 12.18 0.57
CA GLU A 145 -14.21 12.93 0.98
C GLU A 145 -12.96 12.45 0.24
N VAL A 146 -12.80 11.14 0.07
CA VAL A 146 -11.69 10.56 -0.68
C VAL A 146 -11.72 11.02 -2.14
N LEU A 147 -12.90 10.99 -2.79
CA LEU A 147 -13.08 11.39 -4.19
C LEU A 147 -12.88 12.89 -4.40
N GLU A 148 -13.21 13.72 -3.40
CA GLU A 148 -13.08 15.18 -3.48
C GLU A 148 -11.65 15.66 -3.19
N THR A 149 -10.91 14.96 -2.32
CA THR A 149 -9.60 15.42 -1.85
C THR A 149 -8.43 14.90 -2.67
N ALA A 150 -8.52 13.68 -3.20
CA ALA A 150 -7.42 13.06 -3.93
C ALA A 150 -7.49 13.29 -5.44
N ARG A 151 -6.33 13.20 -6.10
CA ARG A 151 -6.20 12.89 -7.53
C ARG A 151 -5.99 11.40 -7.69
N PHE A 152 -6.55 10.80 -8.74
CA PHE A 152 -6.51 9.36 -8.95
C PHE A 152 -5.73 8.98 -10.19
N LEU A 153 -4.97 7.90 -10.06
CA LEU A 153 -4.33 7.21 -11.16
C LEU A 153 -4.89 5.79 -11.23
N LEU A 154 -5.82 5.53 -12.15
CA LEU A 154 -6.41 4.21 -12.34
C LEU A 154 -5.50 3.37 -13.22
N LEU A 155 -4.99 2.27 -12.64
CA LEU A 155 -4.00 1.42 -13.28
C LEU A 155 -4.68 0.23 -13.94
N ASN A 156 -4.80 0.26 -15.27
CA ASN A 156 -5.22 -0.88 -16.08
C ASN A 156 -4.01 -1.79 -16.35
N ARG A 157 -4.17 -3.09 -16.12
CA ARG A 157 -3.17 -4.12 -16.43
C ARG A 157 -3.65 -4.97 -17.58
N GLY A 158 -2.71 -5.51 -18.37
CA GLY A 158 -3.06 -6.50 -19.38
C GLY A 158 -3.75 -7.73 -18.79
N GLY A 159 -4.80 -8.25 -19.47
CA GLY A 159 -5.48 -9.48 -19.08
C GLY A 159 -6.52 -9.36 -17.97
N VAL A 160 -6.77 -8.20 -17.38
CA VAL A 160 -7.82 -7.93 -16.38
C VAL A 160 -8.82 -6.94 -16.98
N GLY A 161 -10.09 -7.04 -16.59
CA GLY A 161 -11.13 -6.10 -17.04
C GLY A 161 -10.68 -4.65 -16.79
N GLN A 162 -10.62 -3.85 -17.85
CA GLN A 162 -10.14 -2.47 -17.80
C GLN A 162 -11.26 -1.52 -17.31
N VAL A 163 -10.90 -0.50 -16.57
CA VAL A 163 -11.79 0.63 -16.25
C VAL A 163 -11.62 1.67 -17.34
N ASP A 164 -12.70 2.02 -18.03
CA ASP A 164 -12.73 3.12 -18.97
C ASP A 164 -13.27 4.41 -18.33
N ALA A 165 -13.27 5.52 -19.08
CA ALA A 165 -13.72 6.82 -18.59
C ALA A 165 -15.21 6.80 -18.18
N GLY A 166 -16.05 6.05 -18.88
CA GLY A 166 -17.47 5.93 -18.56
C GLY A 166 -17.69 5.15 -17.27
N GLU A 167 -16.96 4.06 -17.04
CA GLU A 167 -17.01 3.31 -15.79
C GLU A 167 -16.45 4.15 -14.63
N ALA A 168 -15.32 4.83 -14.83
CA ALA A 168 -14.75 5.72 -13.82
C ALA A 168 -15.73 6.82 -13.38
N ALA A 169 -16.41 7.46 -14.31
CA ALA A 169 -17.43 8.47 -14.01
C ALA A 169 -18.62 7.86 -13.22
N ARG A 170 -19.09 6.66 -13.58
CA ARG A 170 -20.15 5.96 -12.82
C ARG A 170 -19.74 5.61 -11.38
N LEU A 171 -18.46 5.34 -11.17
CA LEU A 171 -17.87 5.09 -9.84
C LEU A 171 -17.66 6.38 -9.02
N GLY A 172 -17.83 7.55 -9.61
CA GLY A 172 -17.72 8.85 -8.95
C GLY A 172 -16.36 9.54 -9.12
N PHE A 173 -15.47 9.00 -9.96
CA PHE A 173 -14.20 9.65 -10.25
C PHE A 173 -14.39 10.86 -11.16
N ALA A 174 -13.98 12.04 -10.70
CA ALA A 174 -14.06 13.27 -11.47
C ALA A 174 -12.96 13.30 -12.56
N PRO A 175 -13.32 13.54 -13.85
CA PRO A 175 -12.37 13.46 -14.96
C PRO A 175 -11.15 14.40 -14.81
N GLU A 176 -11.35 15.59 -14.25
CA GLU A 176 -10.30 16.60 -14.03
C GLU A 176 -9.30 16.21 -12.94
N ARG A 177 -9.63 15.21 -12.12
CA ARG A 177 -8.80 14.68 -11.04
C ARG A 177 -8.36 13.24 -11.27
N THR A 178 -8.70 12.65 -12.42
CA THR A 178 -8.49 11.22 -12.67
C THR A 178 -7.77 11.01 -13.99
N ARG A 179 -6.72 10.22 -13.96
CA ARG A 179 -6.06 9.70 -15.16
C ARG A 179 -6.20 8.18 -15.19
N ILE A 180 -6.50 7.65 -16.36
CA ILE A 180 -6.54 6.21 -16.60
C ILE A 180 -5.31 5.86 -17.42
N VAL A 181 -4.48 4.97 -16.91
CA VAL A 181 -3.22 4.60 -17.53
C VAL A 181 -3.08 3.09 -17.66
N HIS A 182 -2.39 2.65 -18.69
CA HIS A 182 -2.02 1.26 -18.87
C HIS A 182 -0.62 1.05 -18.32
N ILE A 183 -0.47 -0.01 -17.51
CA ILE A 183 0.82 -0.44 -16.97
C ILE A 183 1.12 -1.87 -17.43
N ASP A 184 2.39 -2.09 -17.74
CA ASP A 184 2.94 -3.42 -18.02
C ASP A 184 3.61 -3.94 -16.76
N SER A 185 2.87 -4.71 -15.97
CA SER A 185 3.41 -5.30 -14.76
C SER A 185 3.38 -6.83 -14.86
N PRO A 186 4.42 -7.52 -14.36
CA PRO A 186 4.44 -8.98 -14.35
C PRO A 186 3.17 -9.54 -13.70
N PRO A 187 2.59 -10.64 -14.21
CA PRO A 187 1.38 -11.25 -13.66
C PRO A 187 1.70 -12.05 -12.38
N ILE A 188 2.28 -11.38 -11.39
CA ILE A 188 2.68 -11.94 -10.11
C ILE A 188 1.64 -11.55 -9.06
N SER A 189 1.24 -12.53 -8.24
CA SER A 189 0.37 -12.29 -7.08
C SER A 189 1.08 -12.65 -5.77
N ALA A 190 0.72 -11.96 -4.69
CA ALA A 190 1.21 -12.29 -3.36
C ALA A 190 0.83 -13.72 -2.96
N THR A 191 -0.35 -14.21 -3.39
CA THR A 191 -0.79 -15.58 -3.17
C THR A 191 0.15 -16.60 -3.78
N GLU A 192 0.61 -16.38 -5.01
CA GLU A 192 1.59 -17.27 -5.66
C GLU A 192 2.92 -17.27 -4.91
N VAL A 193 3.40 -16.09 -4.48
CA VAL A 193 4.64 -16.00 -3.67
C VAL A 193 4.50 -16.81 -2.38
N ARG A 194 3.39 -16.63 -1.65
CA ARG A 194 3.13 -17.38 -0.41
C ARG A 194 3.03 -18.89 -0.64
N ARG A 195 2.33 -19.31 -1.70
CA ARG A 195 2.21 -20.72 -2.06
C ARG A 195 3.57 -21.36 -2.31
N ARG A 196 4.46 -20.70 -3.06
CA ARG A 196 5.82 -21.19 -3.31
C ARG A 196 6.65 -21.27 -2.04
N ALA A 197 6.61 -20.22 -1.22
CA ALA A 197 7.31 -20.20 0.06
C ALA A 197 6.84 -21.33 0.99
N ALA A 198 5.53 -21.58 1.07
CA ALA A 198 4.96 -22.65 1.86
C ALA A 198 5.38 -24.05 1.37
N ALA A 199 5.50 -24.22 0.07
CA ALA A 199 5.95 -25.47 -0.54
C ALA A 199 7.48 -25.67 -0.49
N GLY A 200 8.23 -24.74 0.10
CA GLY A 200 9.69 -24.78 0.10
C GLY A 200 10.31 -24.53 -1.29
N LEU A 201 9.50 -24.08 -2.24
CA LEU A 201 9.95 -23.65 -3.56
C LEU A 201 10.47 -22.22 -3.44
N GLY A 202 11.61 -21.90 -4.01
CA GLY A 202 12.16 -20.53 -3.99
C GLY A 202 11.17 -19.48 -4.52
N THR A 203 11.36 -18.23 -4.11
CA THR A 203 10.55 -17.09 -4.54
C THR A 203 11.28 -16.16 -5.51
N GLU A 204 12.44 -16.59 -5.99
CA GLU A 204 13.27 -15.89 -6.97
C GLU A 204 12.47 -15.63 -8.26
N GLY A 205 12.69 -14.47 -8.86
CA GLY A 205 11.96 -14.04 -10.06
C GLY A 205 10.52 -13.55 -9.80
N LEU A 206 9.96 -13.76 -8.59
CA LEU A 206 8.67 -13.20 -8.18
C LEU A 206 8.83 -11.97 -7.29
N VAL A 207 9.87 -11.97 -6.46
CA VAL A 207 10.21 -10.87 -5.56
C VAL A 207 11.68 -10.46 -5.79
N PRO A 208 12.08 -9.25 -5.37
CA PRO A 208 13.51 -8.89 -5.37
C PRO A 208 14.35 -9.85 -4.51
N ASP A 209 15.61 -10.09 -4.90
CA ASP A 209 16.51 -11.00 -4.17
C ASP A 209 16.64 -10.71 -2.67
N PRO A 210 16.73 -9.43 -2.20
CA PRO A 210 16.75 -9.14 -0.77
C PRO A 210 15.47 -9.60 -0.06
N VAL A 211 14.32 -9.52 -0.74
CA VAL A 211 13.03 -9.98 -0.21
C VAL A 211 12.99 -11.50 -0.13
N ALA A 212 13.45 -12.19 -1.19
CA ALA A 212 13.53 -13.65 -1.21
C ALA A 212 14.40 -14.17 -0.05
N ARG A 213 15.55 -13.55 0.18
CA ARG A 213 16.43 -13.89 1.31
C ARG A 213 15.73 -13.70 2.66
N LEU A 214 15.10 -12.56 2.90
CA LEU A 214 14.39 -12.30 4.17
C LEU A 214 13.23 -13.29 4.40
N ILE A 215 12.47 -13.64 3.35
CA ILE A 215 11.41 -14.66 3.44
C ILE A 215 12.00 -16.00 3.89
N ALA A 216 13.12 -16.42 3.30
CA ALA A 216 13.78 -17.68 3.63
C ALA A 216 14.40 -17.66 5.05
N GLU A 217 15.14 -16.62 5.41
CA GLU A 217 15.81 -16.45 6.70
C GLU A 217 14.85 -16.42 7.88
N ARG A 218 13.71 -15.70 7.72
CA ARG A 218 12.69 -15.59 8.76
C ARG A 218 11.67 -16.72 8.72
N GLY A 219 11.73 -17.60 7.73
CA GLY A 219 10.75 -18.69 7.55
C GLY A 219 9.32 -18.19 7.31
N LEU A 220 9.17 -17.00 6.70
CA LEU A 220 7.85 -16.42 6.45
C LEU A 220 7.06 -17.28 5.46
N TYR A 221 5.74 -17.34 5.68
CA TYR A 221 4.79 -18.07 4.84
C TYR A 221 4.98 -19.60 4.80
N ARG A 222 5.83 -20.19 5.61
CA ARG A 222 5.99 -21.66 5.69
C ARG A 222 4.72 -22.29 6.22
N ALA A 223 4.34 -23.44 5.67
CA ALA A 223 3.26 -24.24 6.22
C ALA A 223 3.64 -24.68 7.65
N VAL A 224 2.73 -24.45 8.60
CA VAL A 224 2.89 -25.02 9.95
C VAL A 224 2.66 -26.53 9.85
N ALA A 225 3.61 -27.32 10.31
CA ALA A 225 3.48 -28.78 10.29
C ALA A 225 2.18 -29.20 11.00
N GLY A 226 1.24 -29.83 10.26
CA GLY A 226 -0.02 -30.32 10.81
C GLY A 226 -1.26 -29.46 10.54
N SER A 227 -1.14 -28.26 10.00
CA SER A 227 -2.27 -27.47 9.48
C SER A 227 -2.18 -27.45 7.95
N GLY A 228 -3.24 -27.84 7.26
CA GLY A 228 -3.34 -27.62 5.82
C GLY A 228 -3.13 -26.14 5.49
N PRO A 229 -2.75 -25.80 4.26
CA PRO A 229 -2.45 -24.43 3.89
C PRO A 229 -3.67 -23.55 4.14
N PRO A 230 -3.53 -22.39 4.82
CA PRO A 230 -4.64 -21.54 5.23
C PRO A 230 -5.46 -20.92 4.08
N TRP A 231 -5.04 -21.11 2.83
CA TRP A 231 -5.75 -20.67 1.62
C TRP A 231 -6.62 -21.76 0.96
N ASP A 232 -6.62 -23.01 1.48
CA ASP A 232 -7.49 -24.09 1.02
C ASP A 232 -8.83 -24.13 1.76
N ASN A 233 -9.15 -23.13 2.55
CA ASN A 233 -10.46 -23.06 3.22
C ASN A 233 -11.48 -22.45 2.24
N PRO A 234 -12.47 -23.23 1.71
CA PRO A 234 -13.45 -22.77 0.73
C PRO A 234 -14.54 -21.86 1.32
N ALA A 235 -14.36 -21.36 2.55
CA ALA A 235 -15.29 -20.46 3.23
C ALA A 235 -14.62 -19.08 3.42
N GLY A 236 -14.71 -18.24 2.38
CA GLY A 236 -14.31 -16.83 2.38
C GLY A 236 -14.87 -16.15 1.17
#